data_aaf1d30b6642ded0bc2b3fbaab4e84cd
#
_entry.id   aaf1d30b6642ded0bc2b3fbaab4e84cd
#
_cell.length_a   1.000
_cell.length_b   1.000
_cell.length_c   1.000
_cell.angle_alpha   90.00
_cell.angle_beta   90.00
_cell.angle_gamma   90.00
#
_symmetry.space_group_name_H-M   'P 1'
#
loop_
_entity.id
_entity.type
_entity.pdbx_description
1 polymer ?
#
loop_
_entity_poly.entity_id
_entity_poly.type
_entity_poly.pdbx_seq_one_letter_code
_entity_poly.pdbx_strand_id
1 'polypeptide(L)'
;MRKEQVKKNPRDASMTPKQDDNNTPKSLELSEGQLEVHFRRLNLAHTRRIYKEVAVRAEKESWSYRDFLALLLAEEVARRKQTRLQRCTRSAHFPFFKTIDEFDFTLQSTLRESVIGSYLGLDFVTEGRSLILHGKTGRGKTHLAVAIGYRAIQNGFETLFTTAAELIEDLSNASKRGNLQESLTTYTHPHVLVIDEVGYLTYGPDAANVLFHVVNDRHLRKRPMIFTTNKPLNEWGKVLHDEDMAAAILDRVLERGRFIHLDGPSGRTRHLNLEETLQENTKRLRISGIGGSELPEPTTP
;
A
#
# COMPACT_ATOMS: atom_id res chain seq x y z
N MET A 1 87.81 -1.13 -3.47
CA MET A 1 88.39 -0.04 -2.62
C MET A 1 87.27 0.59 -1.78
N ARG A 2 87.57 0.83 -0.54
CA ARG A 2 86.78 1.44 0.55
C ARG A 2 85.69 0.58 1.21
N LYS A 3 86.11 0.02 2.33
CA LYS A 3 85.33 -0.49 3.42
C LYS A 3 84.75 0.70 4.22
N GLU A 4 83.44 0.71 4.51
CA GLU A 4 82.93 1.57 5.54
C GLU A 4 82.33 0.71 6.68
N GLN A 5 82.81 0.96 7.86
CA GLN A 5 82.51 0.27 9.09
C GLN A 5 81.17 0.75 9.65
N VAL A 6 80.30 -0.15 9.96
CA VAL A 6 79.08 0.13 10.74
C VAL A 6 79.43 -0.03 12.25
N LYS A 7 79.35 1.06 12.96
CA LYS A 7 79.48 1.12 14.42
C LYS A 7 78.27 0.47 15.08
N LYS A 8 78.52 -0.54 15.92
CA LYS A 8 77.57 -1.07 16.91
C LYS A 8 77.36 -0.05 18.04
N ASN A 9 76.11 0.23 18.36
CA ASN A 9 75.71 0.98 19.53
C ASN A 9 75.06 0.04 20.53
N PRO A 10 75.57 -0.09 21.77
CA PRO A 10 75.00 -0.99 22.79
C PRO A 10 74.06 -0.20 23.71
N ARG A 11 72.76 -0.45 23.61
CA ARG A 11 71.81 -0.20 24.72
C ARG A 11 70.62 -1.12 24.52
N ASP A 12 70.83 -2.39 24.82
CA ASP A 12 69.73 -3.27 25.26
C ASP A 12 69.45 -2.93 26.73
N ALA A 13 68.35 -2.27 26.97
CA ALA A 13 67.72 -2.18 28.28
C ALA A 13 66.32 -2.75 28.13
N SER A 14 66.15 -3.94 28.67
CA SER A 14 64.93 -4.65 28.91
C SER A 14 63.85 -3.72 29.51
N MET A 15 62.83 -3.36 28.74
CA MET A 15 61.57 -2.83 29.23
C MET A 15 60.52 -3.93 29.11
N THR A 16 60.30 -4.67 30.20
CA THR A 16 59.08 -5.40 30.43
C THR A 16 57.92 -4.43 30.44
N PRO A 17 56.85 -4.70 29.67
CA PRO A 17 55.63 -3.91 29.78
C PRO A 17 55.01 -4.18 31.17
N LYS A 18 54.89 -3.16 31.99
CA LYS A 18 54.00 -3.20 33.15
C LYS A 18 52.60 -3.46 32.63
N GLN A 19 52.05 -4.63 33.00
CA GLN A 19 50.62 -4.85 32.96
C GLN A 19 49.99 -3.86 33.95
N ASP A 20 49.36 -2.82 33.41
CA ASP A 20 48.37 -2.05 34.13
C ASP A 20 47.05 -2.88 34.15
N ASP A 21 47.01 -3.89 35.01
CA ASP A 21 45.81 -4.57 35.46
C ASP A 21 45.05 -3.64 36.42
N ASN A 22 44.32 -2.65 35.87
CA ASN A 22 43.27 -1.97 36.63
C ASN A 22 42.35 -1.16 35.71
N ASN A 23 41.78 -1.81 34.66
CA ASN A 23 40.64 -1.25 33.96
C ASN A 23 39.46 -2.23 34.06
N THR A 24 39.10 -2.61 35.25
CA THR A 24 37.76 -3.10 35.55
C THR A 24 36.83 -1.93 35.29
N PRO A 25 35.89 -1.98 34.34
CA PRO A 25 34.94 -0.90 34.17
C PRO A 25 34.20 -0.76 35.49
N LYS A 26 34.30 0.44 36.12
CA LYS A 26 33.49 0.82 37.28
C LYS A 26 32.08 0.33 36.97
N SER A 27 31.51 -0.50 37.85
CA SER A 27 30.15 -0.95 37.79
C SER A 27 29.28 0.28 37.44
N LEU A 28 28.68 0.29 36.26
CA LEU A 28 27.70 1.29 35.86
C LEU A 28 26.48 1.05 36.76
N GLU A 29 26.50 1.52 37.99
CA GLU A 29 25.34 1.60 38.87
C GLU A 29 24.41 2.70 38.34
N LEU A 30 23.84 2.43 37.18
CA LEU A 30 22.72 3.22 36.72
C LEU A 30 21.54 2.95 37.66
N SER A 31 21.14 3.96 38.43
CA SER A 31 19.91 3.85 39.20
C SER A 31 18.73 3.53 38.27
N GLU A 32 17.74 2.77 38.76
CA GLU A 32 16.52 2.47 37.95
C GLU A 32 15.93 3.72 37.31
N GLY A 33 15.94 4.85 37.98
CA GLY A 33 15.46 6.13 37.45
C GLY A 33 16.27 6.63 36.26
N GLN A 34 17.59 6.44 36.25
CA GLN A 34 18.42 6.82 35.10
C GLN A 34 18.17 5.92 33.88
N LEU A 35 18.00 4.62 34.11
CA LEU A 35 17.66 3.69 33.03
C LEU A 35 16.30 4.05 32.38
N GLU A 36 15.30 4.39 33.17
CA GLU A 36 14.01 4.86 32.69
C GLU A 36 14.11 6.16 31.85
N VAL A 37 14.95 7.10 32.27
CA VAL A 37 15.22 8.33 31.51
C VAL A 37 15.85 7.99 30.15
N HIS A 38 16.79 7.05 30.11
CA HIS A 38 17.42 6.62 28.86
C HIS A 38 16.44 5.93 27.92
N PHE A 39 15.57 5.05 28.42
CA PHE A 39 14.52 4.45 27.60
C PHE A 39 13.59 5.50 26.96
N ARG A 40 13.20 6.54 27.71
CA ARG A 40 12.39 7.65 27.19
C ARG A 40 13.14 8.43 26.11
N ARG A 41 14.41 8.78 26.38
CA ARG A 41 15.25 9.54 25.44
C ARG A 41 15.48 8.79 24.12
N LEU A 42 15.63 7.46 24.17
CA LEU A 42 15.78 6.59 23.01
C LEU A 42 14.43 6.15 22.41
N ASN A 43 13.30 6.60 22.96
CA ASN A 43 11.96 6.19 22.56
C ASN A 43 11.75 4.66 22.58
N LEU A 44 12.34 3.93 23.54
CA LEU A 44 12.18 2.49 23.72
C LEU A 44 11.00 2.20 24.65
N ALA A 45 9.79 2.58 24.22
CA ALA A 45 8.60 2.55 25.06
C ALA A 45 8.13 1.13 25.41
N HIS A 46 8.30 0.17 24.51
CA HIS A 46 7.92 -1.21 24.75
C HIS A 46 8.96 -1.89 25.66
N THR A 47 10.23 -1.78 25.32
CA THR A 47 11.35 -2.27 26.12
C THR A 47 11.25 -1.81 27.58
N ARG A 48 10.94 -0.50 27.80
CA ARG A 48 10.75 0.07 29.15
C ARG A 48 9.66 -0.65 29.95
N ARG A 49 8.62 -1.16 29.30
CA ARG A 49 7.54 -1.87 30.00
C ARG A 49 7.88 -3.29 30.35
N ILE A 50 8.66 -3.98 29.51
CA ILE A 50 8.88 -5.42 29.63
C ILE A 50 10.24 -5.78 30.23
N TYR A 51 11.23 -4.86 30.27
CA TYR A 51 12.61 -5.22 30.63
C TYR A 51 12.76 -5.87 32.00
N LYS A 52 11.99 -5.45 33.01
CA LYS A 52 12.04 -6.02 34.37
C LYS A 52 11.58 -7.48 34.36
N GLU A 53 10.47 -7.76 33.71
CA GLU A 53 9.92 -9.12 33.60
C GLU A 53 10.88 -10.02 32.82
N VAL A 54 11.42 -9.53 31.71
CA VAL A 54 12.38 -10.27 30.89
C VAL A 54 13.72 -10.48 31.68
N ALA A 55 14.16 -9.53 32.49
CA ALA A 55 15.36 -9.69 33.32
C ALA A 55 15.22 -10.83 34.35
N VAL A 56 14.09 -10.84 35.08
CA VAL A 56 13.81 -11.92 36.07
C VAL A 56 13.74 -13.29 35.37
N ARG A 57 13.17 -13.35 34.18
CA ARG A 57 13.11 -14.58 33.41
C ARG A 57 14.50 -15.01 32.91
N ALA A 58 15.30 -14.07 32.42
CA ALA A 58 16.67 -14.33 31.95
C ALA A 58 17.58 -14.85 33.06
N GLU A 59 17.48 -14.29 34.27
CA GLU A 59 18.20 -14.78 35.48
C GLU A 59 17.79 -16.21 35.83
N LYS A 60 16.49 -16.48 35.89
CA LYS A 60 15.96 -17.81 36.23
C LYS A 60 16.36 -18.87 35.21
N GLU A 61 16.38 -18.54 33.92
CA GLU A 61 16.70 -19.44 32.82
C GLU A 61 18.18 -19.38 32.41
N SER A 62 19.02 -18.62 33.15
CA SER A 62 20.46 -18.44 32.91
C SER A 62 20.80 -18.03 31.47
N TRP A 63 20.09 -17.07 30.94
CA TRP A 63 20.34 -16.56 29.58
C TRP A 63 21.68 -15.83 29.50
N SER A 64 22.30 -15.85 28.32
CA SER A 64 23.41 -14.95 28.06
C SER A 64 22.95 -13.49 27.99
N TYR A 65 23.85 -12.56 28.36
CA TYR A 65 23.56 -11.12 28.21
C TYR A 65 23.19 -10.74 26.77
N ARG A 66 23.74 -11.45 25.79
CA ARG A 66 23.44 -11.27 24.38
C ARG A 66 22.00 -11.65 24.06
N ASP A 67 21.54 -12.78 24.56
CA ASP A 67 20.18 -13.28 24.29
C ASP A 67 19.14 -12.38 24.96
N PHE A 68 19.41 -11.93 26.20
CA PHE A 68 18.58 -10.95 26.89
C PHE A 68 18.43 -9.65 26.08
N LEU A 69 19.54 -9.07 25.63
CA LEU A 69 19.52 -7.84 24.83
C LEU A 69 18.83 -8.06 23.48
N ALA A 70 19.12 -9.17 22.82
CA ALA A 70 18.53 -9.52 21.53
C ALA A 70 17.02 -9.62 21.62
N LEU A 71 16.47 -10.27 22.66
CA LEU A 71 15.03 -10.37 22.87
C LEU A 71 14.40 -8.99 23.06
N LEU A 72 14.96 -8.15 23.94
CA LEU A 72 14.43 -6.80 24.21
C LEU A 72 14.35 -5.95 22.93
N LEU A 73 15.41 -6.00 22.11
CA LEU A 73 15.46 -5.24 20.86
C LEU A 73 14.50 -5.82 19.81
N ALA A 74 14.38 -7.14 19.71
CA ALA A 74 13.46 -7.80 18.80
C ALA A 74 12.00 -7.44 19.12
N GLU A 75 11.62 -7.46 20.39
CA GLU A 75 10.28 -7.08 20.85
C GLU A 75 9.97 -5.60 20.57
N GLU A 76 10.92 -4.69 20.80
CA GLU A 76 10.75 -3.27 20.47
C GLU A 76 10.56 -3.06 18.98
N VAL A 77 11.37 -3.71 18.13
CA VAL A 77 11.27 -3.65 16.66
C VAL A 77 9.93 -4.19 16.19
N ALA A 78 9.51 -5.35 16.69
CA ALA A 78 8.22 -5.96 16.36
C ALA A 78 7.05 -5.03 16.73
N ARG A 79 7.09 -4.44 17.92
CA ARG A 79 6.07 -3.51 18.39
C ARG A 79 6.00 -2.23 17.55
N ARG A 80 7.15 -1.66 17.20
CA ARG A 80 7.21 -0.49 16.31
C ARG A 80 6.65 -0.79 14.94
N LYS A 81 7.00 -1.94 14.37
CA LYS A 81 6.47 -2.40 13.07
C LYS A 81 4.94 -2.54 13.12
N GLN A 82 4.41 -3.15 14.18
CA GLN A 82 2.96 -3.30 14.38
C GLN A 82 2.25 -1.95 14.52
N THR A 83 2.80 -1.04 15.34
CA THR A 83 2.22 0.29 15.55
C THR A 83 2.23 1.11 14.25
N ARG A 84 3.32 1.03 13.48
CA ARG A 84 3.40 1.68 12.17
C ARG A 84 2.37 1.12 11.21
N LEU A 85 2.25 -0.21 11.12
CA LEU A 85 1.26 -0.88 10.28
C LEU A 85 -0.16 -0.40 10.61
N GLN A 86 -0.54 -0.41 11.88
CA GLN A 86 -1.85 0.05 12.32
C GLN A 86 -2.10 1.52 11.98
N ARG A 87 -1.12 2.39 12.20
CA ARG A 87 -1.21 3.81 11.86
C ARG A 87 -1.38 4.01 10.35
N CYS A 88 -0.51 3.41 9.53
CA CYS A 88 -0.58 3.54 8.07
C CYS A 88 -1.88 2.96 7.50
N THR A 89 -2.36 1.84 8.04
CA THR A 89 -3.66 1.26 7.62
C THR A 89 -4.83 2.19 7.94
N ARG A 90 -4.83 2.81 9.11
CA ARG A 90 -5.87 3.78 9.49
C ARG A 90 -5.82 5.03 8.60
N SER A 91 -4.63 5.55 8.32
CA SER A 91 -4.43 6.74 7.48
C SER A 91 -4.62 6.47 5.99
N ALA A 92 -4.76 5.22 5.57
CA ALA A 92 -4.98 4.88 4.17
C ALA A 92 -6.41 5.13 3.69
N HIS A 93 -7.38 5.34 4.58
CA HIS A 93 -8.79 5.62 4.27
C HIS A 93 -9.46 4.55 3.40
N PHE A 94 -9.08 3.26 3.57
CA PHE A 94 -9.73 2.17 2.84
C PHE A 94 -11.22 2.09 3.20
N PRO A 95 -12.14 1.95 2.23
CA PRO A 95 -13.59 1.87 2.47
C PRO A 95 -14.00 0.58 3.17
N PHE A 96 -13.19 -0.45 3.04
CA PHE A 96 -13.31 -1.74 3.71
C PHE A 96 -11.93 -2.40 3.78
N PHE A 97 -11.81 -3.42 4.60
CA PHE A 97 -10.57 -4.18 4.70
C PHE A 97 -10.70 -5.49 3.92
N LYS A 98 -9.82 -5.68 2.93
CA LYS A 98 -9.74 -6.89 2.11
C LYS A 98 -8.29 -7.19 1.77
N THR A 99 -7.92 -8.47 1.88
CA THR A 99 -6.58 -8.96 1.55
C THR A 99 -6.58 -9.67 0.20
N ILE A 100 -5.38 -9.94 -0.31
CA ILE A 100 -5.23 -10.66 -1.57
C ILE A 100 -5.64 -12.13 -1.43
N ASP A 101 -5.42 -12.71 -0.24
CA ASP A 101 -5.76 -14.10 0.06
C ASP A 101 -7.27 -14.35 0.07
N GLU A 102 -8.08 -13.28 0.26
CA GLU A 102 -9.53 -13.30 0.17
C GLU A 102 -10.07 -13.16 -1.26
N PHE A 103 -9.19 -12.90 -2.23
CA PHE A 103 -9.60 -12.70 -3.62
C PHE A 103 -9.71 -14.04 -4.35
N ASP A 104 -10.92 -14.35 -4.83
CA ASP A 104 -11.18 -15.58 -5.59
C ASP A 104 -10.77 -15.40 -7.06
N PHE A 105 -9.56 -15.81 -7.39
CA PHE A 105 -9.03 -15.76 -8.75
C PHE A 105 -9.76 -16.73 -9.72
N THR A 106 -10.45 -17.74 -9.21
CA THR A 106 -11.19 -18.68 -10.06
C THR A 106 -12.38 -18.03 -10.77
N LEU A 107 -12.87 -16.90 -10.23
CA LEU A 107 -13.93 -16.11 -10.84
C LEU A 107 -13.47 -15.25 -12.02
N GLN A 108 -12.14 -15.15 -12.23
CA GLN A 108 -11.57 -14.32 -13.27
C GLN A 108 -11.01 -15.20 -14.40
N SER A 109 -11.63 -15.12 -15.59
CA SER A 109 -11.17 -15.91 -16.73
C SER A 109 -9.86 -15.39 -17.35
N THR A 110 -9.60 -14.09 -17.20
CA THR A 110 -8.46 -13.41 -17.83
C THR A 110 -7.33 -13.03 -16.88
N LEU A 111 -7.61 -12.99 -15.57
CA LEU A 111 -6.63 -12.56 -14.56
C LEU A 111 -5.89 -13.75 -13.97
N ARG A 112 -4.59 -13.83 -14.22
CA ARG A 112 -3.70 -14.79 -13.56
C ARG A 112 -3.17 -14.20 -12.26
N GLU A 113 -3.14 -15.02 -11.21
CA GLU A 113 -2.56 -14.65 -9.90
C GLU A 113 -1.12 -14.13 -10.03
N SER A 114 -0.31 -14.74 -10.91
CA SER A 114 1.07 -14.31 -11.17
C SER A 114 1.20 -12.87 -11.67
N VAL A 115 0.20 -12.36 -12.38
CA VAL A 115 0.18 -10.97 -12.85
C VAL A 115 0.00 -10.02 -11.66
N ILE A 116 -0.91 -10.34 -10.74
CA ILE A 116 -1.10 -9.55 -9.51
C ILE A 116 0.09 -9.71 -8.58
N GLY A 117 0.70 -10.90 -8.50
CA GLY A 117 1.91 -11.17 -7.71
C GLY A 117 3.02 -10.14 -7.94
N SER A 118 3.19 -9.68 -9.18
CA SER A 118 4.18 -8.65 -9.53
C SER A 118 3.91 -7.27 -8.91
N TYR A 119 2.71 -7.03 -8.39
CA TYR A 119 2.31 -5.80 -7.69
C TYR A 119 2.30 -5.94 -6.16
N LEU A 120 2.60 -7.13 -5.63
CA LEU A 120 2.62 -7.40 -4.19
C LEU A 120 4.03 -7.26 -3.59
N GLY A 121 5.07 -7.19 -4.42
CA GLY A 121 6.46 -7.03 -4.01
C GLY A 121 6.85 -5.56 -3.76
N LEU A 122 8.10 -5.36 -3.32
CA LEU A 122 8.68 -4.03 -3.13
C LEU A 122 8.84 -3.28 -4.46
N ASP A 123 9.14 -4.01 -5.54
CA ASP A 123 9.42 -3.46 -6.87
C ASP A 123 8.25 -2.65 -7.44
N PHE A 124 7.02 -3.02 -7.09
CA PHE A 124 5.83 -2.24 -7.45
C PHE A 124 6.00 -0.77 -7.06
N VAL A 125 6.45 -0.52 -5.83
CA VAL A 125 6.59 0.85 -5.32
C VAL A 125 7.91 1.48 -5.72
N THR A 126 9.02 0.73 -5.64
CA THR A 126 10.36 1.28 -5.90
C THR A 126 10.60 1.63 -7.37
N GLU A 127 9.94 0.92 -8.29
CA GLU A 127 10.00 1.20 -9.72
C GLU A 127 8.88 2.14 -10.20
N GLY A 128 7.92 2.47 -9.34
CA GLY A 128 6.81 3.37 -9.66
C GLY A 128 5.83 2.78 -10.67
N ARG A 129 5.57 1.48 -10.60
CA ARG A 129 4.67 0.78 -11.53
C ARG A 129 3.21 1.11 -11.24
N SER A 130 2.54 1.79 -12.15
CA SER A 130 1.10 2.08 -12.01
C SER A 130 0.21 0.93 -12.51
N LEU A 131 -1.07 0.97 -12.14
CA LEU A 131 -2.04 -0.08 -12.49
C LEU A 131 -3.41 0.53 -12.77
N ILE A 132 -4.03 0.11 -13.88
CA ILE A 132 -5.44 0.42 -14.19
C ILE A 132 -6.23 -0.90 -14.15
N LEU A 133 -7.17 -1.00 -13.22
CA LEU A 133 -8.10 -2.12 -13.09
C LEU A 133 -9.43 -1.74 -13.75
N HIS A 134 -9.71 -2.35 -14.88
CA HIS A 134 -10.93 -2.11 -15.66
C HIS A 134 -11.88 -3.31 -15.57
N GLY A 135 -13.18 -3.06 -15.62
CA GLY A 135 -14.21 -4.11 -15.72
C GLY A 135 -15.54 -3.65 -15.16
N LYS A 136 -16.59 -4.42 -15.44
CA LYS A 136 -17.96 -4.13 -14.96
C LYS A 136 -18.03 -4.09 -13.43
N THR A 137 -19.11 -3.54 -12.91
CA THR A 137 -19.36 -3.49 -11.46
C THR A 137 -19.41 -4.90 -10.84
N GLY A 138 -18.91 -5.04 -9.60
CA GLY A 138 -18.91 -6.31 -8.89
C GLY A 138 -17.77 -7.28 -9.23
N ARG A 139 -16.85 -6.93 -10.16
CA ARG A 139 -15.76 -7.78 -10.62
C ARG A 139 -14.50 -7.79 -9.72
N GLY A 140 -14.54 -7.14 -8.56
CA GLY A 140 -13.43 -7.16 -7.60
C GLY A 140 -12.33 -6.11 -7.84
N LYS A 141 -12.55 -5.10 -8.69
CA LYS A 141 -11.56 -4.02 -8.93
C LYS A 141 -11.09 -3.33 -7.64
N THR A 142 -12.05 -2.80 -6.87
CA THR A 142 -11.77 -2.13 -5.59
C THR A 142 -11.16 -3.08 -4.57
N HIS A 143 -11.59 -4.36 -4.55
CA HIS A 143 -10.97 -5.39 -3.70
C HIS A 143 -9.47 -5.52 -3.99
N LEU A 144 -9.11 -5.72 -5.27
CA LEU A 144 -7.70 -5.83 -5.67
C LEU A 144 -6.91 -4.55 -5.39
N ALA A 145 -7.49 -3.38 -5.66
CA ALA A 145 -6.84 -2.09 -5.40
C ALA A 145 -6.53 -1.92 -3.90
N VAL A 146 -7.50 -2.24 -3.02
CA VAL A 146 -7.31 -2.22 -1.55
C VAL A 146 -6.29 -3.26 -1.12
N ALA A 147 -6.36 -4.50 -1.63
CA ALA A 147 -5.45 -5.58 -1.27
C ALA A 147 -3.99 -5.27 -1.65
N ILE A 148 -3.75 -4.72 -2.84
CA ILE A 148 -2.42 -4.28 -3.29
C ILE A 148 -1.94 -3.10 -2.42
N GLY A 149 -2.79 -2.10 -2.17
CA GLY A 149 -2.47 -0.97 -1.32
C GLY A 149 -2.14 -1.39 0.12
N TYR A 150 -2.88 -2.35 0.67
CA TYR A 150 -2.59 -2.91 2.00
C TYR A 150 -1.28 -3.71 2.02
N ARG A 151 -0.99 -4.47 0.97
CA ARG A 151 0.31 -5.16 0.86
C ARG A 151 1.47 -4.16 0.81
N ALA A 152 1.31 -3.03 0.13
CA ALA A 152 2.31 -1.95 0.16
C ALA A 152 2.53 -1.42 1.59
N ILE A 153 1.47 -1.25 2.40
CA ILE A 153 1.60 -0.86 3.82
C ILE A 153 2.36 -1.93 4.63
N GLN A 154 2.07 -3.21 4.42
CA GLN A 154 2.81 -4.32 5.06
C GLN A 154 4.30 -4.30 4.70
N ASN A 155 4.62 -3.90 3.47
CA ASN A 155 5.98 -3.70 2.99
C ASN A 155 6.65 -2.40 3.49
N GLY A 156 5.94 -1.60 4.30
CA GLY A 156 6.47 -0.39 4.92
C GLY A 156 6.24 0.90 4.16
N PHE A 157 5.41 0.91 3.12
CA PHE A 157 5.04 2.10 2.35
C PHE A 157 3.73 2.71 2.84
N GLU A 158 3.57 4.01 2.68
CA GLU A 158 2.33 4.72 2.97
C GLU A 158 1.42 4.66 1.74
N THR A 159 0.15 4.36 1.97
CA THR A 159 -0.87 4.29 0.93
C THR A 159 -2.01 5.23 1.28
N LEU A 160 -2.56 5.91 0.30
CA LEU A 160 -3.81 6.67 0.39
C LEU A 160 -4.82 6.10 -0.60
N PHE A 161 -6.03 5.88 -0.14
CA PHE A 161 -7.19 5.55 -0.97
C PHE A 161 -8.12 6.76 -1.03
N THR A 162 -8.63 7.05 -2.21
CA THR A 162 -9.66 8.05 -2.44
C THR A 162 -10.50 7.65 -3.66
N THR A 163 -11.69 8.17 -3.79
CA THR A 163 -12.42 8.10 -5.05
C THR A 163 -11.98 9.21 -5.99
N ALA A 164 -12.16 9.02 -7.29
CA ALA A 164 -11.87 10.07 -8.26
C ALA A 164 -12.72 11.31 -8.03
N ALA A 165 -13.96 11.12 -7.58
CA ALA A 165 -14.88 12.23 -7.28
C ALA A 165 -14.37 13.07 -6.08
N GLU A 166 -14.02 12.44 -4.97
CA GLU A 166 -13.47 13.13 -3.79
C GLU A 166 -12.17 13.89 -4.11
N LEU A 167 -11.24 13.24 -4.82
CA LEU A 167 -9.98 13.87 -5.22
C LEU A 167 -10.22 15.11 -6.09
N ILE A 168 -11.08 14.98 -7.12
CA ILE A 168 -11.37 16.08 -8.06
C ILE A 168 -12.08 17.21 -7.34
N GLU A 169 -13.07 16.91 -6.49
CA GLU A 169 -13.82 17.92 -5.74
C GLU A 169 -12.91 18.69 -4.76
N ASP A 170 -12.09 17.96 -3.99
CA ASP A 170 -11.16 18.58 -3.03
C ASP A 170 -10.18 19.52 -3.74
N LEU A 171 -9.53 19.06 -4.81
CA LEU A 171 -8.55 19.86 -5.53
C LEU A 171 -9.18 21.01 -6.32
N SER A 172 -10.37 20.84 -6.90
CA SER A 172 -11.10 21.93 -7.55
C SER A 172 -11.50 23.01 -6.55
N ASN A 173 -11.93 22.63 -5.36
CA ASN A 173 -12.23 23.55 -4.29
C ASN A 173 -10.96 24.27 -3.77
N ALA A 174 -9.86 23.54 -3.64
CA ALA A 174 -8.56 24.12 -3.27
C ALA A 174 -8.04 25.09 -4.33
N SER A 175 -8.22 24.79 -5.60
CA SER A 175 -7.87 25.68 -6.71
C SER A 175 -8.63 27.02 -6.62
N LYS A 176 -9.94 26.97 -6.38
CA LYS A 176 -10.78 28.17 -6.21
C LYS A 176 -10.39 29.00 -4.99
N ARG A 177 -9.87 28.36 -3.94
CA ARG A 177 -9.39 29.05 -2.71
C ARG A 177 -7.96 29.55 -2.80
N GLY A 178 -7.22 29.22 -3.87
CA GLY A 178 -5.81 29.59 -4.05
C GLY A 178 -4.81 28.77 -3.25
N ASN A 179 -5.21 27.63 -2.67
CA ASN A 179 -4.34 26.75 -1.87
C ASN A 179 -4.12 25.37 -2.51
N LEU A 180 -4.22 25.28 -3.84
CA LEU A 180 -4.07 24.03 -4.61
C LEU A 180 -2.75 23.29 -4.28
N GLN A 181 -1.63 24.00 -4.17
CA GLN A 181 -0.32 23.38 -3.92
C GLN A 181 -0.26 22.65 -2.57
N GLU A 182 -0.90 23.19 -1.55
CA GLU A 182 -1.00 22.54 -0.24
C GLU A 182 -1.84 21.28 -0.32
N SER A 183 -3.03 21.36 -0.91
CA SER A 183 -3.94 20.23 -1.07
C SER A 183 -3.37 19.12 -1.97
N LEU A 184 -2.60 19.47 -3.00
CA LEU A 184 -1.89 18.51 -3.84
C LEU A 184 -0.96 17.61 -3.03
N THR A 185 -0.35 18.09 -1.94
CA THR A 185 0.56 17.29 -1.12
C THR A 185 -0.12 16.07 -0.50
N THR A 186 -1.40 16.17 -0.18
CA THR A 186 -2.20 15.05 0.34
C THR A 186 -2.18 13.86 -0.62
N TYR A 187 -2.28 14.10 -1.92
CA TYR A 187 -2.34 13.06 -2.94
C TYR A 187 -0.98 12.71 -3.56
N THR A 188 0.01 13.58 -3.44
CA THR A 188 1.34 13.38 -4.01
C THR A 188 2.37 12.88 -3.00
N HIS A 189 2.12 13.04 -1.66
CA HIS A 189 3.05 12.61 -0.61
C HIS A 189 3.03 11.09 -0.36
N PRO A 190 1.89 10.38 -0.27
CA PRO A 190 1.88 8.93 -0.03
C PRO A 190 2.64 8.17 -1.10
N HIS A 191 3.32 7.07 -0.73
CA HIS A 191 4.07 6.25 -1.69
C HIS A 191 3.15 5.65 -2.76
N VAL A 192 1.99 5.14 -2.36
CA VAL A 192 0.97 4.58 -3.26
C VAL A 192 -0.31 5.40 -3.16
N LEU A 193 -0.93 5.71 -4.30
CA LEU A 193 -2.23 6.35 -4.37
C LEU A 193 -3.21 5.42 -5.09
N VAL A 194 -4.32 5.12 -4.44
CA VAL A 194 -5.45 4.41 -5.05
C VAL A 194 -6.53 5.42 -5.38
N ILE A 195 -6.92 5.49 -6.66
CA ILE A 195 -7.98 6.35 -7.18
C ILE A 195 -9.10 5.44 -7.70
N ASP A 196 -10.14 5.28 -6.90
CA ASP A 196 -11.25 4.38 -7.20
C ASP A 196 -12.33 5.07 -8.01
N GLU A 197 -13.08 4.30 -8.81
CA GLU A 197 -14.29 4.71 -9.50
C GLU A 197 -14.11 5.86 -10.53
N VAL A 198 -13.01 5.87 -11.28
CA VAL A 198 -12.85 6.84 -12.38
C VAL A 198 -13.92 6.63 -13.44
N GLY A 199 -14.69 7.68 -13.73
CA GLY A 199 -15.75 7.67 -14.73
C GLY A 199 -17.11 7.20 -14.25
N TYR A 200 -17.32 7.03 -12.96
CA TYR A 200 -18.63 6.69 -12.39
C TYR A 200 -19.58 7.88 -12.34
N LEU A 201 -19.05 9.06 -12.07
CA LEU A 201 -19.79 10.32 -11.97
C LEU A 201 -19.36 11.28 -13.07
N THR A 202 -20.21 12.25 -13.37
CA THR A 202 -19.85 13.39 -14.20
C THR A 202 -19.11 14.41 -13.34
N TYR A 203 -17.91 14.77 -13.75
CA TYR A 203 -17.08 15.73 -13.02
C TYR A 203 -17.30 17.17 -13.51
N GLY A 204 -16.80 18.14 -12.77
CA GLY A 204 -16.77 19.53 -13.20
C GLY A 204 -15.73 19.79 -14.31
N PRO A 205 -15.76 20.96 -14.95
CA PRO A 205 -14.89 21.28 -16.09
C PRO A 205 -13.39 21.26 -15.76
N ASP A 206 -13.01 21.49 -14.51
CA ASP A 206 -11.60 21.49 -14.08
C ASP A 206 -11.04 20.09 -13.76
N ALA A 207 -11.85 19.04 -13.94
CA ALA A 207 -11.50 17.67 -13.52
C ALA A 207 -10.22 17.15 -14.16
N ALA A 208 -10.09 17.33 -15.48
CA ALA A 208 -8.89 16.90 -16.21
C ALA A 208 -7.64 17.61 -15.67
N ASN A 209 -7.72 18.89 -15.43
CA ASN A 209 -6.62 19.73 -14.97
C ASN A 209 -6.09 19.29 -13.60
N VAL A 210 -6.97 19.18 -12.60
CA VAL A 210 -6.56 18.82 -11.23
C VAL A 210 -6.06 17.37 -11.17
N LEU A 211 -6.67 16.45 -11.91
CA LEU A 211 -6.21 15.06 -11.99
C LEU A 211 -4.84 14.98 -12.68
N PHE A 212 -4.63 15.75 -13.76
CA PHE A 212 -3.35 15.82 -14.44
C PHE A 212 -2.23 16.32 -13.51
N HIS A 213 -2.47 17.34 -12.69
CA HIS A 213 -1.47 17.81 -11.72
C HIS A 213 -1.01 16.69 -10.79
N VAL A 214 -1.94 15.89 -10.24
CA VAL A 214 -1.61 14.75 -9.38
C VAL A 214 -0.81 13.71 -10.14
N VAL A 215 -1.30 13.30 -11.32
CA VAL A 215 -0.67 12.25 -12.13
C VAL A 215 0.73 12.66 -12.56
N ASN A 216 0.89 13.90 -13.03
CA ASN A 216 2.19 14.41 -13.48
C ASN A 216 3.22 14.49 -12.36
N ASP A 217 2.85 15.02 -11.17
CA ASP A 217 3.78 15.09 -10.04
C ASP A 217 4.19 13.69 -9.56
N ARG A 218 3.24 12.75 -9.47
CA ARG A 218 3.52 11.36 -9.09
C ARG A 218 4.36 10.63 -10.11
N HIS A 219 4.09 10.85 -11.40
CA HIS A 219 4.88 10.27 -12.49
C HIS A 219 6.34 10.72 -12.44
N LEU A 220 6.60 12.03 -12.27
CA LEU A 220 7.95 12.59 -12.12
C LEU A 220 8.70 12.02 -10.91
N ARG A 221 8.00 11.78 -9.81
CA ARG A 221 8.58 11.21 -8.58
C ARG A 221 8.61 9.68 -8.55
N LYS A 222 8.20 9.00 -9.62
CA LYS A 222 8.08 7.53 -9.70
C LYS A 222 7.22 6.95 -8.57
N ARG A 223 6.11 7.61 -8.25
CA ARG A 223 5.15 7.15 -7.23
C ARG A 223 3.98 6.45 -7.90
N PRO A 224 3.76 5.15 -7.67
CA PRO A 224 2.73 4.39 -8.35
C PRO A 224 1.33 4.85 -8.00
N MET A 225 0.44 4.66 -8.97
CA MET A 225 -0.99 4.89 -8.85
C MET A 225 -1.76 3.64 -9.23
N ILE A 226 -2.85 3.38 -8.53
CA ILE A 226 -3.80 2.31 -8.86
C ILE A 226 -5.14 2.96 -9.17
N PHE A 227 -5.59 2.81 -10.40
CA PHE A 227 -6.90 3.30 -10.83
C PHE A 227 -7.89 2.14 -10.95
N THR A 228 -9.13 2.38 -10.57
CA THR A 228 -10.22 1.48 -10.94
C THR A 228 -11.25 2.22 -11.81
N THR A 229 -11.77 1.54 -12.78
CA THR A 229 -12.75 2.12 -13.70
C THR A 229 -13.68 1.04 -14.30
N ASN A 230 -14.90 1.41 -14.61
CA ASN A 230 -15.80 0.62 -15.44
C ASN A 230 -15.89 1.15 -16.87
N LYS A 231 -15.23 2.27 -17.15
CA LYS A 231 -15.21 2.91 -18.46
C LYS A 231 -13.99 2.47 -19.27
N PRO A 232 -14.15 2.20 -20.55
CA PRO A 232 -13.02 2.01 -21.45
C PRO A 232 -12.13 3.25 -21.49
N LEU A 233 -10.81 3.07 -21.70
CA LEU A 233 -9.85 4.17 -21.65
C LEU A 233 -10.13 5.28 -22.68
N ASN A 234 -10.68 4.94 -23.85
CA ASN A 234 -11.07 5.89 -24.88
C ASN A 234 -12.28 6.76 -24.50
N GLU A 235 -13.00 6.43 -23.43
CA GLU A 235 -14.09 7.25 -22.91
C GLU A 235 -13.63 8.25 -21.84
N TRP A 236 -12.37 8.18 -21.38
CA TRP A 236 -11.88 9.05 -20.31
C TRP A 236 -11.89 10.53 -20.72
N GLY A 237 -11.67 10.83 -22.01
CA GLY A 237 -11.79 12.20 -22.52
C GLY A 237 -13.19 12.80 -22.30
N LYS A 238 -14.24 12.00 -22.59
CA LYS A 238 -15.63 12.43 -22.36
C LYS A 238 -15.95 12.59 -20.87
N VAL A 239 -15.42 11.68 -20.03
CA VAL A 239 -15.63 11.70 -18.58
C VAL A 239 -14.96 12.91 -17.92
N LEU A 240 -13.76 13.26 -18.38
CA LEU A 240 -12.95 14.37 -17.85
C LEU A 240 -13.20 15.70 -18.58
N HIS A 241 -14.05 15.71 -19.64
CA HIS A 241 -14.36 16.86 -20.48
C HIS A 241 -13.15 17.46 -21.23
N ASP A 242 -12.08 16.66 -21.43
CA ASP A 242 -10.87 17.05 -22.13
C ASP A 242 -10.16 15.82 -22.69
N GLU A 243 -10.21 15.63 -24.01
CA GLU A 243 -9.63 14.45 -24.68
C GLU A 243 -8.09 14.48 -24.66
N ASP A 244 -7.50 15.63 -24.87
CA ASP A 244 -6.04 15.78 -24.91
C ASP A 244 -5.42 15.57 -23.53
N MET A 245 -6.05 16.15 -22.50
CA MET A 245 -5.60 15.98 -21.12
C MET A 245 -5.78 14.54 -20.65
N ALA A 246 -6.88 13.89 -20.99
CA ALA A 246 -7.12 12.49 -20.68
C ALA A 246 -6.08 11.58 -21.35
N ALA A 247 -5.72 11.83 -22.61
CA ALA A 247 -4.67 11.13 -23.31
C ALA A 247 -3.32 11.32 -22.63
N ALA A 248 -2.99 12.55 -22.20
CA ALA A 248 -1.75 12.85 -21.48
C ALA A 248 -1.68 12.19 -20.09
N ILE A 249 -2.82 12.05 -19.39
CA ILE A 249 -2.92 11.29 -18.14
C ILE A 249 -2.62 9.81 -18.38
N LEU A 250 -3.31 9.21 -19.37
CA LEU A 250 -3.17 7.79 -19.69
C LEU A 250 -1.74 7.44 -20.14
N ASP A 251 -1.12 8.29 -20.95
CA ASP A 251 0.25 8.13 -21.40
C ASP A 251 1.21 7.99 -20.19
N ARG A 252 1.14 8.92 -19.23
CA ARG A 252 1.99 8.90 -18.01
C ARG A 252 1.72 7.69 -17.12
N VAL A 253 0.46 7.31 -16.99
CA VAL A 253 0.10 6.17 -16.13
C VAL A 253 0.57 4.86 -16.75
N LEU A 254 0.47 4.72 -18.09
CA LEU A 254 0.78 3.48 -18.81
C LEU A 254 2.26 3.36 -19.20
N GLU A 255 3.04 4.45 -19.21
CA GLU A 255 4.49 4.38 -19.48
C GLU A 255 5.21 3.36 -18.58
N ARG A 256 4.86 3.33 -17.30
CA ARG A 256 5.37 2.36 -16.31
C ARG A 256 4.27 1.50 -15.71
N GLY A 257 3.09 1.53 -16.32
CA GLY A 257 1.90 0.90 -15.81
C GLY A 257 1.40 -0.26 -16.65
N ARG A 258 0.40 -0.91 -16.12
CA ARG A 258 -0.31 -1.97 -16.82
C ARG A 258 -1.81 -1.76 -16.73
N PHE A 259 -2.48 -2.03 -17.84
CA PHE A 259 -3.93 -2.15 -17.90
C PHE A 259 -4.33 -3.61 -17.68
N ILE A 260 -5.23 -3.86 -16.75
CA ILE A 260 -5.77 -5.18 -16.45
C ILE A 260 -7.28 -5.13 -16.57
N HIS A 261 -7.82 -5.97 -17.46
CA HIS A 261 -9.24 -6.17 -17.59
C HIS A 261 -9.69 -7.32 -16.69
N LEU A 262 -10.67 -7.07 -15.82
CA LEU A 262 -11.33 -8.08 -15.02
C LEU A 262 -12.62 -8.52 -15.72
N ASP A 263 -12.65 -9.76 -16.13
CA ASP A 263 -13.80 -10.42 -16.76
C ASP A 263 -14.21 -11.64 -15.94
N GLY A 264 -15.47 -11.79 -15.66
CA GLY A 264 -15.97 -12.87 -14.81
C GLY A 264 -17.36 -12.50 -14.22
N PRO A 265 -17.99 -13.35 -13.44
CA PRO A 265 -19.26 -13.06 -12.78
C PRO A 265 -19.13 -11.99 -11.69
N SER A 266 -20.23 -11.35 -11.33
CA SER A 266 -20.25 -10.41 -10.21
C SER A 266 -20.14 -11.15 -8.89
N GLY A 267 -19.09 -10.87 -8.12
CA GLY A 267 -18.93 -11.40 -6.76
C GLY A 267 -19.97 -10.89 -5.76
N ARG A 268 -20.64 -9.75 -6.04
CA ARG A 268 -21.68 -9.17 -5.17
C ARG A 268 -23.02 -9.90 -5.28
N THR A 269 -23.35 -10.44 -6.47
CA THR A 269 -24.63 -11.08 -6.76
C THR A 269 -24.54 -12.60 -6.82
N ARG A 270 -23.38 -13.18 -6.48
CA ARG A 270 -23.12 -14.63 -6.56
C ARG A 270 -24.09 -15.46 -5.70
N HIS A 271 -24.51 -14.94 -4.58
CA HIS A 271 -25.47 -15.60 -3.68
C HIS A 271 -26.95 -15.32 -4.03
N LEU A 272 -27.18 -14.40 -4.98
CA LEU A 272 -28.49 -14.21 -5.58
C LEU A 272 -28.50 -15.08 -6.84
N ASN A 273 -28.91 -16.34 -6.76
CA ASN A 273 -29.14 -17.19 -7.93
C ASN A 273 -30.18 -16.53 -8.86
N LEU A 274 -29.76 -15.41 -9.51
CA LEU A 274 -30.63 -14.61 -10.37
C LEU A 274 -31.21 -15.45 -11.52
N GLU A 275 -30.47 -16.47 -11.98
CA GLU A 275 -30.96 -17.37 -13.02
C GLU A 275 -32.07 -18.29 -12.50
N GLU A 276 -31.94 -18.81 -11.27
CA GLU A 276 -33.01 -19.61 -10.63
C GLU A 276 -34.23 -18.74 -10.32
N THR A 277 -34.01 -17.50 -9.82
CA THR A 277 -35.10 -16.55 -9.52
C THR A 277 -35.84 -16.12 -10.80
N LEU A 278 -35.13 -15.92 -11.92
CA LEU A 278 -35.70 -15.62 -13.20
C LEU A 278 -36.47 -16.82 -13.78
N GLN A 279 -35.95 -18.04 -13.66
CA GLN A 279 -36.60 -19.28 -14.07
C GLN A 279 -37.84 -19.58 -13.21
N GLU A 280 -37.78 -19.37 -11.92
CA GLU A 280 -38.97 -19.50 -11.03
C GLU A 280 -40.03 -18.48 -11.32
N ASN A 281 -39.68 -17.20 -11.57
CA ASN A 281 -40.62 -16.18 -11.95
C ASN A 281 -41.25 -16.46 -13.34
N THR A 282 -40.46 -16.97 -14.27
CA THR A 282 -40.97 -17.38 -15.61
C THR A 282 -41.88 -18.60 -15.49
N LYS A 283 -41.59 -19.57 -14.63
CA LYS A 283 -42.47 -20.70 -14.34
C LYS A 283 -43.75 -20.25 -13.64
N ARG A 284 -43.66 -19.33 -12.66
CA ARG A 284 -44.87 -18.78 -11.96
C ARG A 284 -45.79 -18.01 -12.92
N LEU A 285 -45.22 -17.22 -13.87
CA LEU A 285 -45.97 -16.51 -14.88
C LEU A 285 -46.68 -17.50 -15.86
N ARG A 286 -46.01 -18.62 -16.22
CA ARG A 286 -46.63 -19.69 -17.04
C ARG A 286 -47.74 -20.45 -16.31
N ILE A 287 -47.63 -20.63 -15.01
CA ILE A 287 -48.63 -21.35 -14.17
C ILE A 287 -49.81 -20.43 -13.85
N SER A 288 -49.62 -19.11 -13.78
CA SER A 288 -50.68 -18.14 -13.49
C SER A 288 -51.55 -17.77 -14.68
N GLY A 289 -51.35 -18.36 -15.85
CA GLY A 289 -52.29 -18.26 -16.98
C GLY A 289 -52.41 -16.86 -17.61
N ILE A 290 -51.50 -15.93 -17.32
CA ILE A 290 -51.51 -14.61 -17.97
C ILE A 290 -50.53 -14.70 -19.18
N GLY A 291 -51.06 -15.25 -20.25
CA GLY A 291 -50.28 -15.43 -21.49
C GLY A 291 -51.06 -16.17 -22.58
N GLY A 292 -52.31 -15.82 -22.80
CA GLY A 292 -53.10 -16.34 -23.86
C GLY A 292 -54.08 -15.28 -24.37
N SER A 293 -53.63 -14.40 -25.23
CA SER A 293 -54.50 -13.74 -26.21
C SER A 293 -53.86 -13.89 -27.57
N GLU A 294 -54.46 -14.77 -28.38
CA GLU A 294 -54.19 -14.93 -29.79
C GLU A 294 -54.30 -13.57 -30.50
N LEU A 295 -53.25 -13.23 -31.23
CA LEU A 295 -53.34 -12.12 -32.18
C LEU A 295 -54.17 -12.59 -33.41
N PRO A 296 -55.15 -11.83 -33.90
CA PRO A 296 -55.89 -12.19 -35.10
C PRO A 296 -54.97 -12.03 -36.33
N GLU A 297 -55.08 -13.01 -37.24
CA GLU A 297 -54.37 -13.00 -38.52
C GLU A 297 -54.83 -11.80 -39.40
N PRO A 298 -53.92 -11.18 -40.14
CA PRO A 298 -54.30 -10.12 -41.09
C PRO A 298 -54.96 -10.74 -42.29
N THR A 299 -56.24 -10.41 -42.48
CA THR A 299 -56.97 -10.64 -43.76
C THR A 299 -56.44 -9.69 -44.83
N THR A 300 -55.91 -10.28 -45.89
CA THR A 300 -55.64 -9.60 -47.17
C THR A 300 -56.92 -9.59 -48.03
N PRO A 301 -57.14 -8.53 -48.85
CA PRO A 301 -57.52 -8.68 -50.21
C PRO A 301 -56.41 -8.44 -51.23
#